data_b74a327af6f24b72902eb89315113f90
#
_entry.id   b74a327af6f24b72902eb89315113f90
#
_cell.length_a   1.000
_cell.length_b   1.000
_cell.length_c   1.000
_cell.angle_alpha   90.00
_cell.angle_beta   90.00
_cell.angle_gamma   90.00
#
_symmetry.space_group_name_H-M   'P 1'
#
loop_
_entity.id
_entity.type
_entity.pdbx_description
1 polymer ?
#
loop_
_entity_poly.entity_id
_entity_poly.type
_entity_poly.pdbx_seq_one_letter_code
_entity_poly.pdbx_strand_id
1 'polypeptide(L)'
;MTQEYKSFSPEEFRLHNEKLQAEMEKQDIDMLMLSTPENIYYSTGDRSWYTSSLFRPVYVLVPRKGDPAIILRILEKTTVQYTSWTSRIYCWGTASRNLGPLEGEEPISIIDRIIKEIQPDTGTIGLEAGDGMQYFWSMELLKKIMDSQPGIRFTDGSLAIQRARMVKTPWEIELIRHVCRITEQAILETGKTIVAGETTEKDISKGIAMRMARGGVDKISYLTVTSGIDKYCTFNTYATDRVVQKGEYVLVDISGHIDGYASDLTRVFYLGTVPREEREMAMTASGCVAAAKEAMKPGVSIAEINRICEGYIRDSRFGKFLLHSSGHCIGLNVVEYPTIHDEANEKLKPGMVFAVENGVYPYDLEKGVESIYLSFRMEDEVLVTEDGAEWITGPGEPVIEVGQTADR
;
A
#
# COMPACT_ATOMS: atom_id res chain seq x y z
N MET A 1 -5.56 27.51 2.20
CA MET A 1 -4.28 27.55 1.47
C MET A 1 -3.82 26.12 1.41
N THR A 2 -3.80 25.51 0.22
CA THR A 2 -3.24 24.19 0.01
C THR A 2 -1.75 24.29 0.32
N GLN A 3 -1.29 23.55 1.32
CA GLN A 3 0.13 23.43 1.62
C GLN A 3 0.78 22.80 0.37
N GLU A 4 1.70 23.52 -0.24
CA GLU A 4 2.38 23.06 -1.45
C GLU A 4 3.26 21.87 -1.04
N TYR A 5 2.89 20.67 -1.50
CA TYR A 5 3.68 19.47 -1.29
C TYR A 5 4.98 19.57 -2.10
N LYS A 6 6.11 19.25 -1.47
CA LYS A 6 7.42 19.18 -2.12
C LYS A 6 7.81 17.72 -2.34
N SER A 7 8.26 17.40 -3.55
CA SER A 7 8.86 16.09 -3.84
C SER A 7 10.02 15.75 -2.92
N PHE A 8 10.28 14.47 -2.71
CA PHE A 8 11.40 13.99 -1.90
C PHE A 8 12.74 14.54 -2.38
N SER A 9 13.57 14.94 -1.43
CA SER A 9 14.95 15.34 -1.71
C SER A 9 15.89 14.13 -1.85
N PRO A 10 17.06 14.27 -2.48
CA PRO A 10 18.09 13.24 -2.46
C PRO A 10 18.49 12.77 -1.06
N GLU A 11 18.44 13.65 -0.07
CA GLU A 11 18.74 13.35 1.35
C GLU A 11 17.75 12.35 1.92
N GLU A 12 16.49 12.46 1.55
CA GLU A 12 15.44 11.53 2.00
C GLU A 12 15.68 10.12 1.47
N PHE A 13 16.05 9.98 0.21
CA PHE A 13 16.40 8.65 -0.35
C PHE A 13 17.68 8.07 0.24
N ARG A 14 18.65 8.90 0.63
CA ARG A 14 19.81 8.43 1.39
C ARG A 14 19.40 7.88 2.75
N LEU A 15 18.48 8.55 3.44
CA LEU A 15 17.93 8.06 4.71
C LEU A 15 17.20 6.73 4.53
N HIS A 16 16.41 6.56 3.45
CA HIS A 16 15.81 5.27 3.12
C HIS A 16 16.88 4.18 2.92
N ASN A 17 17.94 4.49 2.19
CA ASN A 17 19.03 3.55 1.96
C ASN A 17 19.78 3.19 3.27
N GLU A 18 20.01 4.15 4.16
CA GLU A 18 20.59 3.92 5.49
C GLU A 18 19.71 3.00 6.34
N LYS A 19 18.38 3.15 6.27
CA LYS A 19 17.42 2.25 6.94
C LYS A 19 17.53 0.82 6.40
N LEU A 20 17.60 0.64 5.06
CA LEU A 20 17.84 -0.68 4.45
C LEU A 20 19.15 -1.29 4.96
N GLN A 21 20.23 -0.54 4.93
CA GLN A 21 21.55 -0.97 5.36
C GLN A 21 21.59 -1.36 6.84
N ALA A 22 20.89 -0.62 7.69
CA ALA A 22 20.77 -0.93 9.12
C ALA A 22 20.02 -2.26 9.36
N GLU A 23 18.99 -2.56 8.58
CA GLU A 23 18.26 -3.83 8.67
C GLU A 23 19.07 -4.99 8.05
N MET A 24 19.82 -4.75 6.99
CA MET A 24 20.76 -5.71 6.40
C MET A 24 21.85 -6.13 7.41
N GLU A 25 22.41 -5.16 8.16
CA GLU A 25 23.42 -5.45 9.19
C GLU A 25 22.87 -6.37 10.28
N LYS A 26 21.61 -6.15 10.75
CA LYS A 26 20.96 -6.99 11.76
C LYS A 26 20.72 -8.43 11.28
N GLN A 27 20.63 -8.65 9.98
CA GLN A 27 20.31 -9.95 9.37
C GLN A 27 21.51 -10.59 8.66
N ASP A 28 22.70 -10.01 8.81
CA ASP A 28 23.93 -10.45 8.17
C ASP A 28 23.81 -10.61 6.64
N ILE A 29 23.16 -9.61 6.01
CA ILE A 29 23.04 -9.47 4.56
C ILE A 29 24.05 -8.45 4.07
N ASP A 30 24.87 -8.81 3.11
CA ASP A 30 25.91 -7.93 2.56
C ASP A 30 25.42 -7.10 1.38
N MET A 31 24.42 -7.61 0.67
CA MET A 31 23.81 -6.94 -0.47
C MET A 31 22.33 -7.34 -0.60
N LEU A 32 21.47 -6.40 -0.98
CA LEU A 32 20.10 -6.70 -1.44
C LEU A 32 20.03 -6.59 -2.95
N MET A 33 19.31 -7.51 -3.58
CA MET A 33 18.98 -7.47 -5.00
C MET A 33 17.48 -7.15 -5.13
N LEU A 34 17.18 -5.94 -5.63
CA LEU A 34 15.84 -5.40 -5.74
C LEU A 34 15.38 -5.34 -7.21
N SER A 35 14.11 -5.61 -7.45
CA SER A 35 13.47 -5.54 -8.76
C SER A 35 12.03 -5.04 -8.71
N THR A 36 11.41 -5.04 -7.53
CA THR A 36 10.07 -4.52 -7.31
C THR A 36 10.06 -2.99 -7.51
N PRO A 37 9.14 -2.41 -8.27
CA PRO A 37 9.09 -0.98 -8.53
C PRO A 37 9.14 -0.11 -7.28
N GLU A 38 8.43 -0.49 -6.24
CA GLU A 38 8.37 0.22 -4.97
C GLU A 38 9.71 0.20 -4.23
N ASN A 39 10.44 -0.92 -4.27
CA ASN A 39 11.75 -1.04 -3.63
C ASN A 39 12.86 -0.37 -4.45
N ILE A 40 12.74 -0.34 -5.78
CA ILE A 40 13.59 0.47 -6.66
C ILE A 40 13.42 1.95 -6.30
N TYR A 41 12.17 2.43 -6.24
CA TYR A 41 11.89 3.81 -5.86
C TYR A 41 12.41 4.14 -4.47
N TYR A 42 12.10 3.30 -3.46
CA TYR A 42 12.53 3.50 -2.08
C TYR A 42 14.05 3.65 -1.94
N SER A 43 14.82 2.84 -2.66
CA SER A 43 16.28 2.83 -2.58
C SER A 43 16.98 3.87 -3.46
N THR A 44 16.39 4.24 -4.61
CA THR A 44 17.08 5.04 -5.62
C THR A 44 16.39 6.36 -5.99
N GLY A 45 15.12 6.52 -5.66
CA GLY A 45 14.29 7.64 -6.11
C GLY A 45 13.75 7.51 -7.54
N ASP A 46 14.12 6.48 -8.29
CA ASP A 46 13.62 6.29 -9.65
C ASP A 46 12.19 5.74 -9.64
N ARG A 47 11.27 6.56 -10.14
CA ARG A 47 9.84 6.25 -10.27
C ARG A 47 9.40 6.33 -11.73
N SER A 48 10.18 5.79 -12.62
CA SER A 48 9.78 5.70 -14.01
C SER A 48 8.73 4.58 -14.20
N TRP A 49 7.83 4.72 -15.17
CA TRP A 49 6.88 3.65 -15.48
C TRP A 49 7.57 2.38 -16.01
N TYR A 50 8.82 2.48 -16.44
CA TYR A 50 9.63 1.35 -16.89
C TYR A 50 9.94 0.36 -15.77
N THR A 51 10.00 0.79 -14.52
CA THR A 51 10.24 -0.12 -13.38
C THR A 51 9.17 -1.21 -13.27
N SER A 52 7.96 -0.96 -13.78
CA SER A 52 6.86 -1.93 -13.84
C SER A 52 6.85 -2.79 -15.13
N SER A 53 7.82 -2.63 -16.03
CA SER A 53 7.83 -3.34 -17.31
C SER A 53 8.48 -4.71 -17.18
N LEU A 54 7.71 -5.77 -17.45
CA LEU A 54 8.22 -7.16 -17.46
C LEU A 54 9.24 -7.44 -18.55
N PHE A 55 9.21 -6.68 -19.66
CA PHE A 55 10.14 -6.86 -20.81
C PHE A 55 11.39 -5.99 -20.73
N ARG A 56 11.44 -5.06 -19.80
CA ARG A 56 12.54 -4.10 -19.65
C ARG A 56 12.90 -3.95 -18.20
N PRO A 57 13.34 -5.04 -17.56
CA PRO A 57 13.54 -5.03 -16.12
C PRO A 57 14.60 -4.02 -15.71
N VAL A 58 14.37 -3.39 -14.59
CA VAL A 58 15.33 -2.58 -13.84
C VAL A 58 15.73 -3.38 -12.62
N TYR A 59 17.02 -3.39 -12.32
CA TYR A 59 17.55 -4.06 -11.14
C TYR A 59 18.34 -3.09 -10.28
N VAL A 60 18.25 -3.26 -8.98
CA VAL A 60 19.04 -2.46 -8.04
C VAL A 60 19.81 -3.39 -7.11
N LEU A 61 21.08 -3.09 -6.95
CA LEU A 61 21.94 -3.74 -5.96
C LEU A 61 22.26 -2.74 -4.85
N VAL A 62 21.76 -3.00 -3.66
CA VAL A 62 22.00 -2.17 -2.47
C VAL A 62 23.09 -2.84 -1.64
N PRO A 63 24.31 -2.30 -1.58
CA PRO A 63 25.35 -2.83 -0.71
C PRO A 63 25.08 -2.47 0.76
N ARG A 64 25.61 -3.27 1.69
CA ARG A 64 25.56 -2.96 3.14
C ARG A 64 26.23 -1.60 3.46
N LYS A 65 27.16 -1.14 2.62
CA LYS A 65 27.84 0.17 2.73
C LYS A 65 28.01 0.81 1.37
N GLY A 66 27.69 2.10 1.28
CA GLY A 66 27.78 2.88 0.04
C GLY A 66 26.46 2.99 -0.70
N ASP A 67 26.51 3.60 -1.87
CA ASP A 67 25.32 3.93 -2.65
C ASP A 67 24.78 2.74 -3.46
N PRO A 68 23.48 2.62 -3.67
CA PRO A 68 22.89 1.59 -4.51
C PRO A 68 23.33 1.75 -5.97
N ALA A 69 23.45 0.61 -6.66
CA ALA A 69 23.72 0.55 -8.09
C ALA A 69 22.44 0.20 -8.84
N ILE A 70 22.04 1.04 -9.79
CA ILE A 70 20.88 0.81 -10.65
C ILE A 70 21.33 0.29 -12.01
N ILE A 71 20.70 -0.79 -12.48
CA ILE A 71 21.01 -1.50 -13.71
C ILE A 71 19.78 -1.52 -14.58
N LEU A 72 19.86 -0.89 -15.74
CA LEU A 72 18.69 -0.64 -16.59
C LEU A 72 19.06 -0.64 -18.07
N ARG A 73 18.07 -0.64 -18.92
CA ARG A 73 18.28 -0.54 -20.35
C ARG A 73 18.86 0.83 -20.75
N ILE A 74 19.82 0.85 -21.66
CA ILE A 74 20.54 2.07 -22.07
C ILE A 74 19.64 3.23 -22.51
N LEU A 75 18.44 2.92 -23.02
CA LEU A 75 17.47 3.93 -23.45
C LEU A 75 16.90 4.77 -22.30
N GLU A 76 16.94 4.24 -21.09
CA GLU A 76 16.41 4.89 -19.89
C GLU A 76 17.45 5.67 -19.08
N LYS A 77 18.71 5.64 -19.53
CA LYS A 77 19.84 6.24 -18.80
C LYS A 77 19.58 7.69 -18.42
N THR A 78 19.10 8.49 -19.36
CA THR A 78 18.87 9.93 -19.12
C THR A 78 17.70 10.18 -18.16
N THR A 79 16.66 9.35 -18.22
CA THR A 79 15.54 9.42 -17.28
C THR A 79 16.04 9.17 -15.85
N VAL A 80 16.78 8.07 -15.64
CA VAL A 80 17.29 7.71 -14.32
C VAL A 80 18.33 8.71 -13.82
N GLN A 81 19.19 9.26 -14.68
CA GLN A 81 20.11 10.33 -14.30
C GLN A 81 19.40 11.57 -13.76
N TYR A 82 18.16 11.82 -14.22
CA TYR A 82 17.34 12.95 -13.78
C TYR A 82 16.52 12.64 -12.52
N THR A 83 16.05 11.41 -12.36
CA THR A 83 15.12 11.01 -11.29
C THR A 83 15.81 10.39 -10.09
N SER A 84 16.93 9.68 -10.27
CA SER A 84 17.62 8.97 -9.19
C SER A 84 18.69 9.83 -8.50
N TRP A 85 18.84 9.66 -7.20
CA TRP A 85 19.88 10.32 -6.41
C TRP A 85 21.25 9.62 -6.54
N THR A 86 21.29 8.32 -6.90
CA THR A 86 22.56 7.61 -7.08
C THR A 86 23.19 7.89 -8.43
N SER A 87 24.51 8.04 -8.43
CA SER A 87 25.30 8.16 -9.66
C SER A 87 25.79 6.81 -10.21
N ARG A 88 25.57 5.70 -9.47
CA ARG A 88 25.99 4.35 -9.89
C ARG A 88 24.97 3.75 -10.85
N ILE A 89 24.97 4.26 -12.08
CA ILE A 89 24.02 3.88 -13.15
C ILE A 89 24.74 3.05 -14.19
N TYR A 90 24.32 1.81 -14.36
CA TYR A 90 24.84 0.83 -15.32
C TYR A 90 23.79 0.49 -16.37
N CYS A 91 24.24 0.36 -17.62
CA CYS A 91 23.31 0.18 -18.73
C CYS A 91 23.57 -1.10 -19.49
N TRP A 92 22.51 -1.80 -19.84
CA TRP A 92 22.53 -3.00 -20.66
C TRP A 92 21.77 -2.81 -21.98
N GLY A 93 21.99 -3.72 -22.93
CA GLY A 93 21.36 -3.74 -24.24
C GLY A 93 21.98 -2.74 -25.23
N THR A 94 21.38 -2.63 -26.39
CA THR A 94 21.85 -1.78 -27.48
C THR A 94 20.96 -0.57 -27.71
N ALA A 95 21.55 0.58 -27.99
CA ALA A 95 20.83 1.75 -28.50
C ALA A 95 20.53 1.57 -30.01
N SER A 96 19.61 2.38 -30.54
CA SER A 96 19.21 2.37 -31.96
C SER A 96 20.43 2.57 -32.87
N ARG A 97 20.39 1.92 -34.06
CA ARG A 97 21.41 2.03 -35.13
C ARG A 97 21.77 3.46 -35.55
N ASN A 98 20.87 4.42 -35.31
CA ASN A 98 21.09 5.83 -35.68
C ASN A 98 21.98 6.61 -34.71
N LEU A 99 22.26 6.09 -33.53
CA LEU A 99 23.11 6.72 -32.50
C LEU A 99 24.53 6.10 -32.48
N GLY A 100 24.88 5.24 -33.43
CA GLY A 100 26.08 4.42 -33.42
C GLY A 100 25.95 3.20 -32.50
N PRO A 101 26.92 2.29 -32.52
CA PRO A 101 26.88 1.07 -31.71
C PRO A 101 27.21 1.42 -30.26
N LEU A 102 26.22 1.90 -29.52
CA LEU A 102 26.26 1.87 -28.07
C LEU A 102 25.88 0.43 -27.69
N GLU A 103 26.86 -0.46 -27.68
CA GLU A 103 26.71 -1.81 -27.15
C GLU A 103 26.77 -1.70 -25.63
N GLY A 104 25.65 -2.03 -24.97
CA GLY A 104 25.61 -2.26 -23.53
C GLY A 104 26.03 -3.69 -23.23
N GLU A 105 26.56 -3.90 -22.06
CA GLU A 105 26.82 -5.25 -21.54
C GLU A 105 25.51 -6.01 -21.32
N GLU A 106 25.59 -7.34 -21.18
CA GLU A 106 24.47 -8.13 -20.69
C GLU A 106 24.26 -7.89 -19.19
N PRO A 107 23.01 -7.93 -18.67
CA PRO A 107 22.73 -7.68 -17.27
C PRO A 107 23.58 -8.51 -16.30
N ILE A 108 23.79 -9.80 -16.64
CA ILE A 108 24.59 -10.72 -15.82
C ILE A 108 26.03 -10.25 -15.65
N SER A 109 26.69 -9.77 -16.71
CA SER A 109 28.07 -9.30 -16.66
C SER A 109 28.23 -8.07 -15.77
N ILE A 110 27.23 -7.17 -15.80
CA ILE A 110 27.19 -6.00 -14.94
C ILE A 110 26.99 -6.41 -13.47
N ILE A 111 26.06 -7.29 -13.20
CA ILE A 111 25.74 -7.78 -11.86
C ILE A 111 26.95 -8.50 -11.26
N ASP A 112 27.56 -9.41 -12.00
CA ASP A 112 28.77 -10.14 -11.56
C ASP A 112 29.92 -9.18 -11.22
N ARG A 113 30.13 -8.14 -12.04
CA ARG A 113 31.14 -7.13 -11.78
C ARG A 113 30.85 -6.36 -10.49
N ILE A 114 29.61 -5.91 -10.26
CA ILE A 114 29.24 -5.17 -9.07
C ILE A 114 29.36 -6.06 -7.82
N ILE A 115 28.93 -7.31 -7.89
CA ILE A 115 29.08 -8.26 -6.78
C ILE A 115 30.57 -8.41 -6.43
N LYS A 116 31.44 -8.60 -7.41
CA LYS A 116 32.89 -8.75 -7.20
C LYS A 116 33.58 -7.49 -6.68
N GLU A 117 33.09 -6.30 -7.04
CA GLU A 117 33.60 -5.03 -6.50
C GLU A 117 33.27 -4.87 -5.01
N ILE A 118 32.10 -5.36 -4.56
CA ILE A 118 31.61 -5.18 -3.19
C ILE A 118 31.93 -6.38 -2.31
N GLN A 119 31.82 -7.59 -2.85
CA GLN A 119 31.99 -8.88 -2.17
C GLN A 119 32.76 -9.86 -3.06
N PRO A 120 34.09 -9.82 -3.08
CA PRO A 120 34.87 -10.51 -4.12
C PRO A 120 34.77 -12.04 -4.09
N ASP A 121 34.60 -12.69 -2.92
CA ASP A 121 34.71 -14.16 -2.85
C ASP A 121 33.62 -14.85 -1.99
N THR A 122 33.13 -14.21 -0.95
CA THR A 122 32.13 -14.78 -0.02
C THR A 122 31.16 -13.71 0.48
N GLY A 123 29.95 -14.10 0.86
CA GLY A 123 28.99 -13.17 1.44
C GLY A 123 27.56 -13.66 1.31
N THR A 124 26.64 -12.82 1.76
CA THR A 124 25.19 -13.10 1.74
C THR A 124 24.47 -12.06 0.90
N ILE A 125 23.73 -12.52 -0.12
CA ILE A 125 22.86 -11.68 -0.94
C ILE A 125 21.41 -12.00 -0.59
N GLY A 126 20.66 -10.98 -0.15
CA GLY A 126 19.23 -11.05 0.10
C GLY A 126 18.41 -10.75 -1.15
N LEU A 127 17.40 -11.55 -1.39
CA LEU A 127 16.46 -11.45 -2.51
C LEU A 127 15.09 -11.05 -2.00
N GLU A 128 14.27 -10.47 -2.87
CA GLU A 128 12.83 -10.22 -2.64
C GLU A 128 12.03 -11.53 -2.81
N ALA A 129 12.30 -12.54 -1.97
CA ALA A 129 11.84 -13.91 -2.18
C ALA A 129 10.79 -14.40 -1.17
N GLY A 130 10.49 -13.61 -0.14
CA GLY A 130 9.55 -13.96 0.93
C GLY A 130 8.15 -13.39 0.73
N ASP A 131 7.32 -13.62 1.72
CA ASP A 131 5.92 -13.18 1.75
C ASP A 131 5.81 -11.65 1.62
N GLY A 132 4.80 -11.20 0.88
CA GLY A 132 4.54 -9.78 0.63
C GLY A 132 5.46 -9.15 -0.41
N MET A 133 6.29 -9.93 -1.11
CA MET A 133 7.13 -9.47 -2.20
C MET A 133 6.68 -10.03 -3.55
N GLN A 134 6.84 -9.21 -4.59
CA GLN A 134 6.71 -9.65 -5.97
C GLN A 134 8.09 -9.74 -6.60
N TYR A 135 8.32 -10.81 -7.32
CA TYR A 135 9.63 -11.10 -7.89
C TYR A 135 9.65 -10.79 -9.38
N PHE A 136 10.37 -9.76 -9.78
CA PHE A 136 10.48 -9.33 -11.18
C PHE A 136 11.78 -9.81 -11.86
N TRP A 137 12.55 -10.67 -11.19
CA TRP A 137 13.72 -11.30 -11.78
C TRP A 137 13.30 -12.45 -12.70
N SER A 138 13.92 -12.53 -13.87
CA SER A 138 13.84 -13.76 -14.66
C SER A 138 14.49 -14.91 -13.88
N MET A 139 13.78 -16.01 -13.70
CA MET A 139 14.33 -17.21 -13.04
C MET A 139 15.60 -17.72 -13.74
N GLU A 140 15.69 -17.60 -15.06
CA GLU A 140 16.88 -17.97 -15.83
C GLU A 140 18.05 -17.06 -15.49
N LEU A 141 17.84 -15.74 -15.41
CA LEU A 141 18.90 -14.79 -15.05
C LEU A 141 19.38 -15.01 -13.62
N LEU A 142 18.45 -15.19 -12.68
CA LEU A 142 18.79 -15.45 -11.28
C LEU A 142 19.63 -16.73 -11.15
N LYS A 143 19.21 -17.81 -11.82
CA LYS A 143 19.98 -19.06 -11.82
C LYS A 143 21.40 -18.85 -12.36
N LYS A 144 21.57 -18.12 -13.47
CA LYS A 144 22.88 -17.80 -14.03
C LYS A 144 23.75 -17.02 -13.05
N ILE A 145 23.17 -16.05 -12.34
CA ILE A 145 23.87 -15.27 -11.30
C ILE A 145 24.32 -16.19 -10.16
N MET A 146 23.43 -17.04 -9.65
CA MET A 146 23.77 -18.01 -8.59
C MET A 146 24.88 -18.96 -9.02
N ASP A 147 24.80 -19.50 -10.25
CA ASP A 147 25.80 -20.42 -10.81
C ASP A 147 27.17 -19.74 -11.02
N SER A 148 27.19 -18.42 -11.30
CA SER A 148 28.43 -17.64 -11.50
C SER A 148 29.10 -17.20 -10.18
N GLN A 149 28.41 -17.33 -9.04
CA GLN A 149 28.87 -16.87 -7.73
C GLN A 149 28.84 -18.01 -6.68
N PRO A 150 29.62 -19.08 -6.84
CA PRO A 150 29.56 -20.28 -5.99
C PRO A 150 29.94 -20.05 -4.52
N GLY A 151 30.63 -18.94 -4.22
CA GLY A 151 31.00 -18.55 -2.86
C GLY A 151 29.95 -17.67 -2.15
N ILE A 152 28.92 -17.23 -2.85
CA ILE A 152 27.88 -16.35 -2.32
C ILE A 152 26.67 -17.17 -1.85
N ARG A 153 26.20 -16.86 -0.65
CA ARG A 153 24.95 -17.41 -0.12
C ARG A 153 23.79 -16.51 -0.51
N PHE A 154 22.84 -17.03 -1.28
CA PHE A 154 21.60 -16.33 -1.57
C PHE A 154 20.54 -16.71 -0.52
N THR A 155 19.83 -15.72 0.00
CA THR A 155 18.83 -15.88 1.05
C THR A 155 17.61 -14.97 0.81
N ASP A 156 16.55 -15.17 1.57
CA ASP A 156 15.44 -14.22 1.61
C ASP A 156 15.87 -12.94 2.35
N GLY A 157 15.72 -11.80 1.68
CA GLY A 157 16.00 -10.45 2.19
C GLY A 157 14.74 -9.63 2.48
N SER A 158 13.57 -10.22 2.28
CA SER A 158 12.29 -9.51 2.35
C SER A 158 12.05 -8.84 3.70
N LEU A 159 12.41 -9.51 4.80
CA LEU A 159 12.22 -8.95 6.14
C LEU A 159 13.08 -7.70 6.38
N ALA A 160 14.28 -7.63 5.81
CA ALA A 160 15.11 -6.42 5.90
C ALA A 160 14.45 -5.23 5.19
N ILE A 161 13.90 -5.47 4.01
CA ILE A 161 13.18 -4.47 3.22
C ILE A 161 11.91 -4.02 3.95
N GLN A 162 11.12 -4.97 4.40
CA GLN A 162 9.86 -4.71 5.11
C GLN A 162 10.09 -3.91 6.39
N ARG A 163 11.09 -4.26 7.19
CA ARG A 163 11.41 -3.53 8.43
C ARG A 163 11.98 -2.14 8.19
N ALA A 164 12.72 -1.94 7.10
CA ALA A 164 13.19 -0.61 6.71
C ALA A 164 12.01 0.31 6.33
N ARG A 165 11.00 -0.21 5.62
CA ARG A 165 9.81 0.52 5.17
C ARG A 165 8.74 0.69 6.25
N MET A 166 8.73 -0.18 7.24
CA MET A 166 7.71 -0.26 8.28
C MET A 166 7.57 1.04 9.09
N VAL A 167 8.67 1.67 9.46
CA VAL A 167 8.70 2.95 10.19
C VAL A 167 8.93 4.08 9.19
N LYS A 168 7.94 4.93 9.01
CA LYS A 168 7.96 6.04 8.05
C LYS A 168 8.79 7.21 8.55
N THR A 169 9.46 7.90 7.65
CA THR A 169 10.10 9.18 7.91
C THR A 169 9.03 10.29 8.05
N PRO A 170 9.37 11.46 8.59
CA PRO A 170 8.44 12.58 8.60
C PRO A 170 7.92 12.98 7.21
N TRP A 171 8.74 12.87 6.15
CA TRP A 171 8.33 13.13 4.77
C TRP A 171 7.33 12.11 4.25
N GLU A 172 7.57 10.83 4.49
CA GLU A 172 6.63 9.76 4.14
C GLU A 172 5.28 9.97 4.83
N ILE A 173 5.28 10.34 6.13
CA ILE A 173 4.06 10.59 6.91
C ILE A 173 3.27 11.78 6.33
N GLU A 174 3.94 12.89 6.04
CA GLU A 174 3.26 14.07 5.47
C GLU A 174 2.64 13.77 4.11
N LEU A 175 3.30 12.95 3.31
CA LEU A 175 2.77 12.54 2.00
C LEU A 175 1.55 11.63 2.14
N ILE A 176 1.61 10.65 3.05
CA ILE A 176 0.46 9.78 3.37
C ILE A 176 -0.71 10.64 3.87
N ARG A 177 -0.49 11.59 4.79
CA ARG A 177 -1.52 12.53 5.24
C ARG A 177 -2.13 13.32 4.08
N HIS A 178 -1.30 13.74 3.14
CA HIS A 178 -1.77 14.53 1.99
C HIS A 178 -2.67 13.71 1.08
N VAL A 179 -2.26 12.51 0.68
CA VAL A 179 -3.06 11.64 -0.20
C VAL A 179 -4.35 11.18 0.50
N CYS A 180 -4.29 10.82 1.79
CA CYS A 180 -5.46 10.43 2.59
C CYS A 180 -6.53 11.53 2.63
N ARG A 181 -6.12 12.78 2.90
CA ARG A 181 -7.03 13.92 2.92
C ARG A 181 -7.73 14.13 1.57
N ILE A 182 -7.00 14.02 0.46
CA ILE A 182 -7.58 14.16 -0.89
C ILE A 182 -8.57 13.02 -1.17
N THR A 183 -8.19 11.81 -0.81
CA THR A 183 -9.04 10.61 -0.98
C THR A 183 -10.32 10.73 -0.19
N GLU A 184 -10.25 11.05 1.10
CA GLU A 184 -11.42 11.22 1.95
C GLU A 184 -12.34 12.33 1.44
N GLN A 185 -11.80 13.49 1.10
CA GLN A 185 -12.57 14.60 0.54
C GLN A 185 -13.26 14.19 -0.77
N ALA A 186 -12.59 13.46 -1.66
CA ALA A 186 -13.15 13.00 -2.92
C ALA A 186 -14.35 12.05 -2.70
N ILE A 187 -14.25 11.14 -1.73
CA ILE A 187 -15.34 10.24 -1.34
C ILE A 187 -16.53 11.05 -0.82
N LEU A 188 -16.31 11.89 0.22
CA LEU A 188 -17.36 12.63 0.89
C LEU A 188 -18.09 13.61 -0.04
N GLU A 189 -17.38 14.32 -0.91
CA GLU A 189 -17.97 15.23 -1.87
C GLU A 189 -18.75 14.50 -2.96
N THR A 190 -18.30 13.31 -3.38
CA THR A 190 -19.05 12.48 -4.33
C THR A 190 -20.33 11.94 -3.67
N GLY A 191 -20.27 11.50 -2.42
CA GLY A 191 -21.41 11.03 -1.66
C GLY A 191 -22.59 12.02 -1.68
N LYS A 192 -22.30 13.33 -1.56
CA LYS A 192 -23.31 14.40 -1.62
C LYS A 192 -24.02 14.52 -2.97
N THR A 193 -23.47 13.94 -4.03
CA THR A 193 -24.03 14.00 -5.40
C THR A 193 -24.84 12.76 -5.77
N ILE A 194 -24.97 11.79 -4.88
CA ILE A 194 -25.70 10.55 -5.14
C ILE A 194 -27.21 10.84 -5.11
N VAL A 195 -27.90 10.50 -6.21
CA VAL A 195 -29.36 10.62 -6.34
C VAL A 195 -29.95 9.22 -6.55
N ALA A 196 -30.81 8.79 -5.62
CA ALA A 196 -31.48 7.50 -5.71
C ALA A 196 -32.37 7.42 -6.97
N GLY A 197 -32.31 6.31 -7.68
CA GLY A 197 -33.03 6.10 -8.95
C GLY A 197 -32.37 6.70 -10.20
N GLU A 198 -31.25 7.43 -10.05
CA GLU A 198 -30.56 8.08 -11.17
C GLU A 198 -29.08 7.73 -11.23
N THR A 199 -28.37 7.80 -10.09
CA THR A 199 -26.91 7.60 -10.03
C THR A 199 -26.56 6.13 -10.11
N THR A 200 -25.57 5.78 -10.96
CA THR A 200 -25.02 4.42 -11.05
C THR A 200 -23.76 4.27 -10.17
N GLU A 201 -23.38 3.02 -9.85
CA GLU A 201 -22.09 2.73 -9.19
C GLU A 201 -20.93 3.32 -9.99
N LYS A 202 -20.96 3.22 -11.33
CA LYS A 202 -19.95 3.82 -12.22
C LYS A 202 -19.91 5.34 -12.15
N ASP A 203 -21.03 6.02 -11.96
CA ASP A 203 -21.05 7.48 -11.81
C ASP A 203 -20.38 7.90 -10.50
N ILE A 204 -20.62 7.15 -9.43
CA ILE A 204 -19.94 7.35 -8.14
C ILE A 204 -18.43 7.13 -8.31
N SER A 205 -18.04 6.00 -8.89
CA SER A 205 -16.63 5.67 -9.14
C SER A 205 -15.92 6.76 -9.97
N LYS A 206 -16.51 7.18 -11.09
CA LYS A 206 -15.98 8.26 -11.94
C LYS A 206 -15.91 9.60 -11.19
N GLY A 207 -16.93 9.91 -10.39
CA GLY A 207 -16.99 11.13 -9.59
C GLY A 207 -15.84 11.23 -8.59
N ILE A 208 -15.54 10.13 -7.91
CA ILE A 208 -14.41 10.04 -6.99
C ILE A 208 -13.09 10.16 -7.75
N ALA A 209 -12.89 9.36 -8.80
CA ALA A 209 -11.66 9.36 -9.60
C ALA A 209 -11.33 10.76 -10.17
N MET A 210 -12.33 11.49 -10.68
CA MET A 210 -12.14 12.85 -11.17
C MET A 210 -11.71 13.83 -10.07
N ARG A 211 -12.28 13.71 -8.85
CA ARG A 211 -11.90 14.58 -7.73
C ARG A 211 -10.50 14.27 -7.23
N MET A 212 -10.14 12.99 -7.14
CA MET A 212 -8.80 12.58 -6.78
C MET A 212 -7.76 13.10 -7.79
N ALA A 213 -8.01 12.93 -9.08
CA ALA A 213 -7.11 13.45 -10.12
C ALA A 213 -6.96 14.98 -10.06
N ARG A 214 -8.04 15.72 -9.81
CA ARG A 214 -7.97 17.18 -9.57
C ARG A 214 -7.22 17.56 -8.31
N GLY A 215 -7.24 16.70 -7.30
CA GLY A 215 -6.48 16.86 -6.05
C GLY A 215 -4.99 16.53 -6.19
N GLY A 216 -4.55 15.99 -7.33
CA GLY A 216 -3.14 15.65 -7.57
C GLY A 216 -2.79 14.18 -7.37
N VAL A 217 -3.78 13.30 -7.24
CA VAL A 217 -3.52 11.84 -7.17
C VAL A 217 -2.99 11.33 -8.51
N ASP A 218 -1.85 10.67 -8.47
CA ASP A 218 -1.13 10.17 -9.66
C ASP A 218 -1.74 8.87 -10.21
N LYS A 219 -2.18 8.00 -9.30
CA LYS A 219 -2.67 6.66 -9.60
C LYS A 219 -3.76 6.25 -8.61
N ILE A 220 -4.77 5.57 -9.09
CA ILE A 220 -5.75 4.84 -8.27
C ILE A 220 -5.41 3.36 -8.41
N SER A 221 -5.08 2.71 -7.31
CA SER A 221 -4.72 1.28 -7.30
C SER A 221 -5.96 0.41 -7.41
N TYR A 222 -6.99 0.76 -6.67
CA TYR A 222 -8.32 0.17 -6.80
C TYR A 222 -9.39 1.18 -6.37
N LEU A 223 -10.60 0.94 -6.83
CA LEU A 223 -11.79 1.69 -6.45
C LEU A 223 -12.99 0.76 -6.54
N THR A 224 -13.35 0.21 -5.42
CA THR A 224 -14.55 -0.59 -5.24
C THR A 224 -15.73 0.34 -4.94
N VAL A 225 -16.80 0.21 -5.71
CA VAL A 225 -18.10 0.80 -5.40
C VAL A 225 -19.14 -0.29 -5.57
N THR A 226 -19.77 -0.69 -4.49
CA THR A 226 -20.82 -1.71 -4.48
C THR A 226 -22.07 -1.21 -3.82
N SER A 227 -23.22 -1.64 -4.32
CA SER A 227 -24.52 -1.22 -3.79
C SER A 227 -25.54 -2.35 -3.84
N GLY A 228 -26.58 -2.24 -3.02
CA GLY A 228 -27.68 -3.20 -2.96
C GLY A 228 -27.35 -4.45 -2.14
N ILE A 229 -28.40 -5.14 -1.70
CA ILE A 229 -28.27 -6.29 -0.78
C ILE A 229 -27.49 -7.46 -1.41
N ASP A 230 -27.69 -7.68 -2.71
CA ASP A 230 -27.13 -8.80 -3.47
C ASP A 230 -25.64 -8.68 -3.80
N LYS A 231 -25.03 -7.50 -3.68
CA LYS A 231 -23.61 -7.28 -4.00
C LYS A 231 -22.81 -6.60 -2.88
N TYR A 232 -23.47 -6.12 -1.87
CA TYR A 232 -22.87 -5.27 -0.85
C TYR A 232 -21.75 -5.95 -0.04
N CYS A 233 -21.78 -7.29 0.08
CA CYS A 233 -20.74 -8.07 0.75
C CYS A 233 -19.63 -8.54 -0.17
N THR A 234 -19.62 -8.15 -1.45
CA THR A 234 -18.53 -8.51 -2.36
C THR A 234 -17.34 -7.60 -2.16
N PHE A 235 -16.19 -8.19 -1.82
CA PHE A 235 -14.94 -7.47 -1.71
C PHE A 235 -14.30 -7.29 -3.09
N ASN A 236 -13.55 -6.20 -3.27
CA ASN A 236 -12.67 -5.97 -4.41
C ASN A 236 -13.34 -6.13 -5.79
N THR A 237 -14.57 -5.66 -5.93
CA THR A 237 -15.29 -5.70 -7.20
C THR A 237 -15.32 -4.34 -7.89
N TYR A 238 -15.45 -4.35 -9.21
CA TYR A 238 -15.58 -3.12 -9.99
C TYR A 238 -17.01 -2.59 -9.97
N ALA A 239 -17.14 -1.26 -10.02
CA ALA A 239 -18.41 -0.56 -10.19
C ALA A 239 -19.14 -0.99 -11.47
N THR A 240 -20.46 -1.16 -11.39
CA THR A 240 -21.33 -1.59 -12.49
C THR A 240 -22.28 -0.46 -12.94
N ASP A 241 -23.08 -0.72 -13.97
CA ASP A 241 -24.16 0.19 -14.41
C ASP A 241 -25.43 0.09 -13.53
N ARG A 242 -25.33 -0.57 -12.37
CA ARG A 242 -26.42 -0.65 -11.42
C ARG A 242 -26.75 0.73 -10.88
N VAL A 243 -28.04 1.10 -10.98
CA VAL A 243 -28.56 2.36 -10.42
C VAL A 243 -28.91 2.14 -8.94
N VAL A 244 -28.32 2.96 -8.07
CA VAL A 244 -28.58 2.90 -6.63
C VAL A 244 -29.99 3.37 -6.28
N GLN A 245 -30.65 2.68 -5.34
CA GLN A 245 -32.03 2.93 -4.99
C GLN A 245 -32.16 3.53 -3.59
N LYS A 246 -33.33 4.15 -3.32
CA LYS A 246 -33.68 4.60 -1.96
C LYS A 246 -33.74 3.40 -1.01
N GLY A 247 -33.19 3.57 0.18
CA GLY A 247 -33.13 2.51 1.19
C GLY A 247 -31.97 1.53 0.98
N GLU A 248 -31.00 1.85 0.11
CA GLU A 248 -29.83 1.01 -0.13
C GLU A 248 -28.54 1.62 0.43
N TYR A 249 -27.57 0.75 0.62
CA TYR A 249 -26.20 1.11 0.97
C TYR A 249 -25.32 1.19 -0.26
N VAL A 250 -24.32 2.04 -0.16
CA VAL A 250 -23.20 2.12 -1.10
C VAL A 250 -21.90 2.05 -0.30
N LEU A 251 -21.15 1.00 -0.47
CA LEU A 251 -19.78 0.90 0.05
C LEU A 251 -18.82 1.45 -0.99
N VAL A 252 -17.92 2.30 -0.53
CA VAL A 252 -16.78 2.80 -1.29
C VAL A 252 -15.52 2.40 -0.54
N ASP A 253 -14.62 1.69 -1.23
CA ASP A 253 -13.34 1.25 -0.72
C ASP A 253 -12.28 1.57 -1.78
N ILE A 254 -11.27 2.36 -1.42
CA ILE A 254 -10.40 2.99 -2.41
C ILE A 254 -8.99 3.25 -1.89
N SER A 255 -8.05 3.03 -2.79
CA SER A 255 -6.66 3.47 -2.62
C SER A 255 -6.19 4.33 -3.77
N GLY A 256 -5.65 5.51 -3.43
CA GLY A 256 -4.98 6.42 -4.36
C GLY A 256 -3.54 6.67 -3.95
N HIS A 257 -2.69 7.10 -4.89
CA HIS A 257 -1.28 7.35 -4.64
C HIS A 257 -0.87 8.75 -5.10
N ILE A 258 -0.01 9.38 -4.30
CA ILE A 258 0.78 10.56 -4.67
C ILE A 258 2.24 10.24 -4.41
N ASP A 259 3.11 10.50 -5.39
CA ASP A 259 4.54 10.16 -5.33
C ASP A 259 4.83 8.74 -4.84
N GLY A 260 3.96 7.79 -5.24
CA GLY A 260 4.07 6.38 -4.90
C GLY A 260 3.44 5.98 -3.57
N TYR A 261 3.17 6.91 -2.64
CA TYR A 261 2.57 6.60 -1.32
C TYR A 261 1.06 6.53 -1.38
N ALA A 262 0.52 5.51 -0.73
CA ALA A 262 -0.88 5.13 -0.78
C ALA A 262 -1.73 5.77 0.32
N SER A 263 -3.02 5.94 0.03
CA SER A 263 -4.12 6.00 1.01
C SER A 263 -4.93 4.72 0.94
N ASP A 264 -5.63 4.39 2.01
CA ASP A 264 -6.59 3.29 2.04
C ASP A 264 -7.79 3.64 2.92
N LEU A 265 -8.98 3.70 2.32
CA LEU A 265 -10.17 4.24 3.00
C LEU A 265 -11.44 3.54 2.59
N THR A 266 -12.21 3.09 3.56
CA THR A 266 -13.59 2.65 3.35
C THR A 266 -14.59 3.61 3.96
N ARG A 267 -15.63 3.98 3.17
CA ARG A 267 -16.82 4.74 3.64
C ARG A 267 -18.10 4.09 3.14
N VAL A 268 -19.11 4.14 3.97
CA VAL A 268 -20.43 3.59 3.67
C VAL A 268 -21.47 4.71 3.62
N PHE A 269 -22.20 4.79 2.51
CA PHE A 269 -23.35 5.68 2.35
C PHE A 269 -24.65 4.92 2.46
N TYR A 270 -25.70 5.57 2.96
CA TYR A 270 -27.06 5.07 2.95
C TYR A 270 -28.02 6.09 2.34
N LEU A 271 -28.83 5.65 1.38
CA LEU A 271 -29.75 6.53 0.67
C LEU A 271 -31.07 6.65 1.41
N GLY A 272 -31.11 7.51 2.41
CA GLY A 272 -32.26 7.74 3.29
C GLY A 272 -31.86 7.72 4.77
N THR A 273 -32.77 7.25 5.63
CA THR A 273 -32.52 7.12 7.08
C THR A 273 -32.18 5.68 7.42
N VAL A 274 -31.00 5.48 8.01
CA VAL A 274 -30.49 4.15 8.38
C VAL A 274 -31.41 3.50 9.44
N PRO A 275 -31.88 2.28 9.19
CA PRO A 275 -32.65 1.53 10.18
C PRO A 275 -31.83 1.26 11.45
N ARG A 276 -32.52 1.08 12.58
CA ARG A 276 -31.86 0.99 13.89
C ARG A 276 -30.84 -0.16 14.00
N GLU A 277 -31.21 -1.34 13.53
CA GLU A 277 -30.36 -2.53 13.65
C GLU A 277 -29.08 -2.39 12.83
N GLU A 278 -29.19 -1.88 11.63
CA GLU A 278 -28.08 -1.65 10.71
C GLU A 278 -27.16 -0.53 11.22
N ARG A 279 -27.72 0.51 11.83
CA ARG A 279 -26.94 1.54 12.53
C ARG A 279 -26.11 0.93 13.67
N GLU A 280 -26.67 0.00 14.45
CA GLU A 280 -25.95 -0.70 15.51
C GLU A 280 -24.79 -1.57 14.93
N MET A 281 -24.99 -2.21 13.77
CA MET A 281 -23.90 -2.93 13.06
C MET A 281 -22.80 -1.98 12.62
N ALA A 282 -23.14 -0.87 11.98
CA ALA A 282 -22.16 0.15 11.55
C ALA A 282 -21.39 0.74 12.74
N MET A 283 -22.09 1.04 13.85
CA MET A 283 -21.45 1.51 15.08
C MET A 283 -20.52 0.46 15.70
N THR A 284 -20.84 -0.83 15.57
CA THR A 284 -19.95 -1.90 16.04
C THR A 284 -18.68 -1.97 15.20
N ALA A 285 -18.79 -1.84 13.89
CA ALA A 285 -17.65 -1.79 12.98
C ALA A 285 -16.75 -0.56 13.27
N SER A 286 -17.35 0.63 13.44
CA SER A 286 -16.59 1.84 13.80
C SER A 286 -15.97 1.74 15.20
N GLY A 287 -16.71 1.16 16.16
CA GLY A 287 -16.25 0.99 17.53
C GLY A 287 -15.03 0.07 17.67
N CYS A 288 -14.93 -0.98 16.86
CA CYS A 288 -13.77 -1.88 16.90
C CYS A 288 -12.49 -1.18 16.38
N VAL A 289 -12.58 -0.39 15.32
CA VAL A 289 -11.47 0.40 14.79
C VAL A 289 -11.03 1.47 15.80
N ALA A 290 -11.98 2.15 16.45
CA ALA A 290 -11.68 3.11 17.50
C ALA A 290 -11.02 2.46 18.72
N ALA A 291 -11.49 1.29 19.16
CA ALA A 291 -10.90 0.54 20.27
C ALA A 291 -9.46 0.11 19.94
N ALA A 292 -9.20 -0.35 18.72
CA ALA A 292 -7.85 -0.68 18.25
C ALA A 292 -6.94 0.55 18.32
N LYS A 293 -7.37 1.69 17.76
CA LYS A 293 -6.59 2.94 17.76
C LYS A 293 -6.26 3.41 19.18
N GLU A 294 -7.20 3.39 20.12
CA GLU A 294 -6.95 3.78 21.51
C GLU A 294 -5.94 2.88 22.23
N ALA A 295 -5.84 1.61 21.83
CA ALA A 295 -4.85 0.67 22.34
C ALA A 295 -3.47 0.81 21.70
N MET A 296 -3.36 1.46 20.54
CA MET A 296 -2.11 1.62 19.81
C MET A 296 -1.17 2.58 20.55
N LYS A 297 -0.10 1.99 21.12
CA LYS A 297 0.97 2.74 21.80
C LYS A 297 2.32 2.08 21.50
N PRO A 298 3.43 2.82 21.48
CA PRO A 298 4.75 2.22 21.31
C PRO A 298 5.00 1.07 22.28
N GLY A 299 5.51 -0.06 21.75
CA GLY A 299 5.82 -1.25 22.52
C GLY A 299 4.69 -2.25 22.68
N VAL A 300 3.44 -1.89 22.38
CA VAL A 300 2.30 -2.83 22.35
C VAL A 300 2.48 -3.80 21.18
N SER A 301 2.16 -5.08 21.39
CA SER A 301 2.18 -6.09 20.33
C SER A 301 1.10 -5.84 19.29
N ILE A 302 1.42 -5.99 18.01
CA ILE A 302 0.44 -5.88 16.92
C ILE A 302 -0.65 -6.94 17.04
N ALA A 303 -0.29 -8.16 17.47
CA ALA A 303 -1.28 -9.20 17.77
C ALA A 303 -2.26 -8.82 18.89
N GLU A 304 -1.83 -7.98 19.85
CA GLU A 304 -2.72 -7.44 20.89
C GLU A 304 -3.74 -6.49 20.29
N ILE A 305 -3.33 -5.63 19.35
CA ILE A 305 -4.23 -4.72 18.64
C ILE A 305 -5.30 -5.51 17.89
N ASN A 306 -4.90 -6.61 17.21
CA ASN A 306 -5.87 -7.51 16.56
C ASN A 306 -6.90 -8.05 17.55
N ARG A 307 -6.41 -8.60 18.70
CA ARG A 307 -7.30 -9.17 19.72
C ARG A 307 -8.28 -8.14 20.28
N ILE A 308 -7.87 -6.90 20.44
CA ILE A 308 -8.75 -5.81 20.93
C ILE A 308 -9.78 -5.45 19.87
N CYS A 309 -9.38 -5.27 18.61
CA CYS A 309 -10.26 -4.94 17.51
C CYS A 309 -11.32 -6.02 17.29
N GLU A 310 -10.88 -7.27 17.08
CA GLU A 310 -11.76 -8.41 16.91
C GLU A 310 -12.61 -8.69 18.16
N GLY A 311 -12.04 -8.55 19.35
CA GLY A 311 -12.72 -8.74 20.64
C GLY A 311 -13.93 -7.83 20.77
N TYR A 312 -13.83 -6.59 20.32
CA TYR A 312 -14.94 -5.65 20.32
C TYR A 312 -16.15 -6.15 19.51
N ILE A 313 -15.89 -6.72 18.33
CA ILE A 313 -16.95 -7.35 17.51
C ILE A 313 -17.41 -8.65 18.13
N ARG A 314 -16.49 -9.52 18.55
CA ARG A 314 -16.76 -10.87 19.11
C ARG A 314 -17.65 -10.81 20.34
N ASP A 315 -17.44 -9.83 21.21
CA ASP A 315 -18.20 -9.64 22.44
C ASP A 315 -19.56 -8.94 22.21
N SER A 316 -19.83 -8.47 21.01
CA SER A 316 -21.12 -7.90 20.61
C SER A 316 -22.12 -8.98 20.20
N ARG A 317 -23.39 -8.60 20.03
CA ARG A 317 -24.40 -9.50 19.46
C ARG A 317 -24.10 -9.92 18.02
N PHE A 318 -23.14 -9.28 17.37
CA PHE A 318 -22.71 -9.52 15.99
C PHE A 318 -21.44 -10.37 15.89
N GLY A 319 -20.95 -10.92 17.00
CA GLY A 319 -19.66 -11.64 17.06
C GLY A 319 -19.49 -12.78 16.06
N LYS A 320 -20.61 -13.47 15.71
CA LYS A 320 -20.61 -14.54 14.69
C LYS A 320 -20.35 -14.02 13.25
N PHE A 321 -20.34 -12.72 13.05
CA PHE A 321 -20.16 -12.06 11.76
C PHE A 321 -18.79 -11.42 11.60
N LEU A 322 -17.85 -11.71 12.48
CA LEU A 322 -16.42 -11.38 12.30
C LEU A 322 -15.85 -12.27 11.20
N LEU A 323 -15.15 -11.67 10.23
CA LEU A 323 -14.68 -12.39 9.04
C LEU A 323 -13.16 -12.35 8.84
N HIS A 324 -12.49 -11.23 9.11
CA HIS A 324 -11.08 -11.02 8.80
C HIS A 324 -10.33 -10.31 9.93
N SER A 325 -9.01 -10.29 9.84
CA SER A 325 -8.08 -9.58 10.72
C SER A 325 -8.20 -8.04 10.57
N SER A 326 -7.47 -7.29 11.40
CA SER A 326 -7.80 -5.89 11.70
C SER A 326 -7.00 -4.86 10.91
N GLY A 327 -6.44 -5.24 9.75
CA GLY A 327 -5.77 -4.31 8.85
C GLY A 327 -4.27 -4.54 8.67
N HIS A 328 -3.55 -3.52 8.22
CA HIS A 328 -2.15 -3.64 7.78
C HIS A 328 -1.42 -2.30 7.81
N CYS A 329 -0.09 -2.33 7.77
CA CYS A 329 0.69 -1.12 7.45
C CYS A 329 0.40 -0.65 6.02
N ILE A 330 0.60 0.64 5.79
CA ILE A 330 0.47 1.30 4.49
C ILE A 330 1.73 2.10 4.17
N GLY A 331 2.03 2.29 2.91
CA GLY A 331 3.18 3.07 2.46
C GLY A 331 3.25 3.16 0.93
N LEU A 332 4.30 2.66 0.31
CA LEU A 332 4.41 2.57 -1.15
C LEU A 332 3.48 1.52 -1.73
N ASN A 333 3.22 0.46 -0.99
CA ASN A 333 2.14 -0.48 -1.28
C ASN A 333 0.94 -0.16 -0.40
N VAL A 334 -0.24 -0.50 -0.88
CA VAL A 334 -1.48 -0.40 -0.11
C VAL A 334 -1.36 -1.30 1.13
N VAL A 335 -1.04 -2.57 0.91
CA VAL A 335 -0.80 -3.54 1.98
C VAL A 335 0.70 -3.71 2.17
N GLU A 336 1.21 -3.35 3.35
CA GLU A 336 2.59 -3.52 3.76
C GLU A 336 2.71 -4.31 5.07
N TYR A 337 3.90 -4.84 5.28
CA TYR A 337 4.28 -5.45 6.57
C TYR A 337 4.47 -4.37 7.66
N PRO A 338 4.06 -4.65 8.89
CA PRO A 338 3.31 -5.82 9.33
C PRO A 338 1.80 -5.67 9.09
N THR A 339 1.12 -6.80 8.92
CA THR A 339 -0.35 -6.87 8.96
C THR A 339 -0.82 -7.09 10.40
N ILE A 340 -2.04 -6.62 10.72
CA ILE A 340 -2.61 -6.71 12.06
C ILE A 340 -3.39 -8.02 12.18
N HIS A 341 -2.75 -9.06 12.73
CA HIS A 341 -3.33 -10.40 12.93
C HIS A 341 -2.76 -11.08 14.19
N ASP A 342 -3.36 -12.19 14.62
CA ASP A 342 -3.01 -12.86 15.88
C ASP A 342 -1.58 -13.40 15.97
N GLU A 343 -0.96 -13.71 14.83
CA GLU A 343 0.40 -14.23 14.76
C GLU A 343 1.47 -13.15 14.48
N ALA A 344 1.08 -11.87 14.49
CA ALA A 344 2.01 -10.77 14.26
C ALA A 344 3.05 -10.67 15.37
N ASN A 345 4.32 -10.74 15.01
CA ASN A 345 5.44 -10.78 15.97
C ASN A 345 6.03 -9.40 16.28
N GLU A 346 5.67 -8.37 15.50
CA GLU A 346 6.20 -7.02 15.70
C GLU A 346 5.47 -6.28 16.83
N LYS A 347 6.18 -5.30 17.37
CA LYS A 347 5.64 -4.32 18.32
C LYS A 347 5.50 -2.97 17.63
N LEU A 348 4.49 -2.21 18.03
CA LEU A 348 4.29 -0.86 17.55
C LEU A 348 5.50 0.04 17.86
N LYS A 349 5.90 0.84 16.87
CA LYS A 349 6.96 1.85 16.98
C LYS A 349 6.44 3.18 16.45
N PRO A 350 6.90 4.32 17.01
CA PRO A 350 6.59 5.63 16.43
C PRO A 350 6.96 5.70 14.95
N GLY A 351 6.13 6.33 14.16
CA GLY A 351 6.28 6.43 12.70
C GLY A 351 5.69 5.27 11.90
N MET A 352 5.14 4.23 12.52
CA MET A 352 4.32 3.25 11.82
C MET A 352 2.97 3.85 11.45
N VAL A 353 2.50 3.59 10.23
CA VAL A 353 1.18 4.00 9.74
C VAL A 353 0.41 2.76 9.33
N PHE A 354 -0.81 2.65 9.82
CA PHE A 354 -1.70 1.52 9.57
C PHE A 354 -3.01 1.98 8.96
N ALA A 355 -3.51 1.24 7.97
CA ALA A 355 -4.93 1.15 7.70
C ALA A 355 -5.52 0.17 8.72
N VAL A 356 -6.35 0.70 9.62
CA VAL A 356 -7.04 -0.11 10.64
C VAL A 356 -8.46 -0.33 10.18
N GLU A 357 -8.79 -1.56 9.86
CA GLU A 357 -10.06 -1.93 9.28
C GLU A 357 -10.65 -3.17 9.92
N ASN A 358 -11.95 -3.19 10.13
CA ASN A 358 -12.72 -4.40 10.38
C ASN A 358 -14.22 -4.12 10.19
N GLY A 359 -15.04 -5.16 10.29
CA GLY A 359 -16.46 -5.00 10.03
C GLY A 359 -17.33 -6.12 10.56
N VAL A 360 -18.62 -5.90 10.39
CA VAL A 360 -19.67 -6.87 10.67
C VAL A 360 -20.21 -7.38 9.35
N TYR A 361 -20.00 -8.67 9.06
CA TYR A 361 -20.30 -9.30 7.77
C TYR A 361 -21.29 -10.47 7.98
N PRO A 362 -22.60 -10.23 7.95
CA PRO A 362 -23.62 -11.28 8.02
C PRO A 362 -23.61 -12.13 6.75
N TYR A 363 -22.61 -12.99 6.64
CA TYR A 363 -22.27 -13.76 5.46
C TYR A 363 -21.99 -15.20 5.83
N ASP A 364 -22.54 -16.14 5.08
CA ASP A 364 -22.29 -17.57 5.22
C ASP A 364 -21.37 -18.02 4.07
N LEU A 365 -20.11 -18.26 4.39
CA LEU A 365 -19.09 -18.63 3.38
C LEU A 365 -19.45 -19.91 2.63
N GLU A 366 -20.19 -20.84 3.25
CA GLU A 366 -20.59 -22.09 2.60
C GLU A 366 -21.70 -21.87 1.57
N LYS A 367 -22.62 -20.96 1.87
CA LYS A 367 -23.73 -20.58 0.96
C LYS A 367 -23.34 -19.55 -0.08
N GLY A 368 -22.22 -18.85 0.15
CA GLY A 368 -21.74 -17.82 -0.76
C GLY A 368 -22.79 -16.71 -0.97
N VAL A 369 -22.97 -16.30 -2.22
CA VAL A 369 -23.85 -15.19 -2.60
C VAL A 369 -25.32 -15.37 -2.23
N GLU A 370 -25.77 -16.61 -1.97
CA GLU A 370 -27.14 -16.90 -1.54
C GLU A 370 -27.44 -16.46 -0.09
N SER A 371 -26.40 -16.15 0.68
CA SER A 371 -26.53 -15.73 2.08
C SER A 371 -26.17 -14.27 2.33
N ILE A 372 -26.05 -13.47 1.28
CA ILE A 372 -25.60 -12.08 1.37
C ILE A 372 -26.65 -11.23 2.09
N TYR A 373 -26.18 -10.64 3.19
CA TYR A 373 -26.88 -9.58 3.91
C TYR A 373 -26.03 -8.31 3.92
N LEU A 374 -26.58 -7.24 4.47
CA LEU A 374 -25.82 -6.00 4.67
C LEU A 374 -24.56 -6.24 5.50
N SER A 375 -23.46 -5.70 5.05
CA SER A 375 -22.20 -5.67 5.80
C SER A 375 -21.77 -4.23 6.05
N PHE A 376 -21.02 -4.03 7.11
CA PHE A 376 -20.43 -2.74 7.44
C PHE A 376 -18.95 -2.91 7.69
N ARG A 377 -18.15 -2.20 6.92
CA ARG A 377 -16.71 -2.05 7.14
C ARG A 377 -16.41 -0.60 7.48
N MET A 378 -15.53 -0.42 8.44
CA MET A 378 -14.91 0.85 8.76
C MET A 378 -13.42 0.72 8.60
N GLU A 379 -12.81 1.72 8.01
CA GLU A 379 -11.37 1.77 7.78
C GLU A 379 -10.89 3.20 7.82
N ASP A 380 -9.87 3.42 8.64
CA ASP A 380 -9.17 4.70 8.77
C ASP A 380 -7.67 4.50 8.98
N GLU A 381 -6.88 5.45 8.51
CA GLU A 381 -5.44 5.44 8.74
C GLU A 381 -5.08 6.05 10.09
N VAL A 382 -4.16 5.35 10.74
CA VAL A 382 -3.66 5.67 12.08
C VAL A 382 -2.13 5.74 12.08
N LEU A 383 -1.59 6.84 12.60
CA LEU A 383 -0.15 7.00 12.85
C LEU A 383 0.16 6.68 14.32
N VAL A 384 1.13 5.81 14.56
CA VAL A 384 1.72 5.60 15.88
C VAL A 384 2.66 6.74 16.20
N THR A 385 2.40 7.48 17.30
CA THR A 385 3.20 8.59 17.80
C THR A 385 4.14 8.16 18.92
N GLU A 386 4.92 9.09 19.51
CA GLU A 386 5.85 8.78 20.61
C GLU A 386 5.14 8.32 21.90
N ASP A 387 3.90 8.74 22.10
CA ASP A 387 3.13 8.52 23.34
C ASP A 387 1.77 7.84 23.13
N GLY A 388 1.41 7.50 21.88
CA GLY A 388 0.13 6.87 21.55
C GLY A 388 -0.08 6.68 20.08
N ALA A 389 -1.27 7.04 19.60
CA ALA A 389 -1.60 7.05 18.16
C ALA A 389 -2.58 8.17 17.83
N GLU A 390 -2.50 8.68 16.61
CA GLU A 390 -3.40 9.70 16.09
C GLU A 390 -4.04 9.28 14.77
N TRP A 391 -5.22 9.81 14.52
CA TRP A 391 -5.89 9.63 13.25
C TRP A 391 -5.19 10.44 12.16
N ILE A 392 -4.87 9.81 11.03
CA ILE A 392 -4.55 10.50 9.77
C ILE A 392 -5.84 10.85 9.05
N THR A 393 -6.78 9.91 9.01
CA THR A 393 -8.16 10.10 8.59
C THR A 393 -9.09 9.79 9.77
N GLY A 394 -10.35 10.21 9.71
CA GLY A 394 -11.33 9.83 10.70
C GLY A 394 -11.25 10.52 12.07
N PRO A 395 -11.97 9.97 13.08
CA PRO A 395 -12.86 8.83 12.88
C PRO A 395 -14.00 9.22 11.93
N GLY A 396 -14.16 8.42 10.87
CA GLY A 396 -15.27 8.62 9.94
C GLY A 396 -16.64 8.33 10.58
N GLU A 397 -17.69 8.88 9.99
CA GLU A 397 -19.06 8.52 10.38
C GLU A 397 -19.30 7.02 10.10
N PRO A 398 -19.87 6.25 11.04
CA PRO A 398 -20.11 4.82 10.85
C PRO A 398 -20.91 4.50 9.59
N VAL A 399 -21.83 5.37 9.22
CA VAL A 399 -22.61 5.36 7.97
C VAL A 399 -23.08 6.77 7.66
N ILE A 400 -22.89 7.22 6.43
CA ILE A 400 -23.22 8.58 5.98
C ILE A 400 -24.59 8.57 5.30
N GLU A 401 -25.58 9.22 5.91
CA GLU A 401 -26.91 9.36 5.30
C GLU A 401 -26.88 10.40 4.19
N VAL A 402 -27.31 10.01 2.99
CA VAL A 402 -27.39 10.86 1.80
C VAL A 402 -28.78 10.79 1.16
N GLY A 403 -29.08 11.73 0.26
CA GLY A 403 -30.32 11.72 -0.49
C GLY A 403 -31.58 12.06 0.35
N GLN A 404 -31.41 12.63 1.53
CA GLN A 404 -32.52 13.30 2.22
C GLN A 404 -32.83 14.58 1.42
N THR A 405 -33.83 14.54 0.57
CA THR A 405 -34.42 15.78 0.08
C THR A 405 -34.91 16.56 1.30
N ALA A 406 -34.35 17.76 1.51
CA ALA A 406 -34.99 18.68 2.43
C ALA A 406 -36.46 18.77 1.99
N ASP A 407 -37.36 18.37 2.88
CA ASP A 407 -38.77 18.59 2.67
C ASP A 407 -38.95 20.07 2.33
N ARG A 408 -39.30 20.35 1.06
CA ARG A 408 -39.67 21.67 0.59
C ARG A 408 -41.13 21.91 0.88
#